data_046a469434ce7d6e7fef8ebb5b82a4b5
#
_entry.id   046a469434ce7d6e7fef8ebb5b82a4b5
#
_cell.length_a   1.000
_cell.length_b   1.000
_cell.length_c   1.000
_cell.angle_alpha   90.00
_cell.angle_beta   90.00
_cell.angle_gamma   90.00
#
_symmetry.space_group_name_H-M   'P 1'
#
loop_
_entity.id
_entity.type
_entity.pdbx_description
1 polymer ?
#
loop_
_entity_poly.entity_id
_entity_poly.type
_entity_poly.pdbx_seq_one_letter_code
_entity_poly.pdbx_strand_id
1 'polypeptide(L)'
;MTKPPARNLRQSAAPARNVTIKDLASELGLSITTISRALNGYADVGEKTRKKVVEAARRLGYTPNRNAQRLVTRRSHSIAWVQAEDDNKFVDPHFVEVMAGILREARQSHYDIILTSETPDR
;
A
#
# COMPACT_ATOMS: atom_id res chain seq x y z
N MET A 1 -15.40 24.53 -47.99
CA MET A 1 -15.12 24.49 -46.51
C MET A 1 -14.71 23.08 -46.16
N THR A 2 -13.42 22.87 -46.05
CA THR A 2 -12.84 21.55 -45.76
C THR A 2 -12.68 21.39 -44.24
N LYS A 3 -13.39 20.43 -43.69
CA LYS A 3 -13.33 20.07 -42.25
C LYS A 3 -11.93 19.50 -41.93
N PRO A 4 -11.21 20.00 -40.93
CA PRO A 4 -9.92 19.44 -40.57
C PRO A 4 -10.09 18.05 -39.95
N PRO A 5 -9.15 17.10 -40.18
CA PRO A 5 -9.24 15.76 -39.66
C PRO A 5 -9.11 15.77 -38.13
N ALA A 6 -9.98 15.02 -37.47
CA ALA A 6 -9.95 14.80 -36.04
C ALA A 6 -8.61 14.19 -35.65
N ARG A 7 -7.83 14.92 -34.85
CA ARG A 7 -6.58 14.48 -34.25
C ARG A 7 -6.87 13.35 -33.28
N ASN A 8 -6.49 12.17 -33.68
CA ASN A 8 -6.59 10.95 -32.88
C ASN A 8 -5.63 11.05 -31.67
N LEU A 9 -6.12 11.60 -30.56
CA LEU A 9 -5.41 11.66 -29.27
C LEU A 9 -5.58 10.34 -28.48
N ARG A 10 -5.31 9.23 -29.14
CA ARG A 10 -5.08 7.96 -28.47
C ARG A 10 -3.62 7.55 -28.61
N GLN A 11 -2.72 8.39 -28.10
CA GLN A 11 -1.45 7.87 -27.68
C GLN A 11 -1.71 7.16 -26.35
N SER A 12 -1.86 5.83 -26.44
CA SER A 12 -1.79 4.95 -25.28
C SER A 12 -0.42 5.16 -24.64
N ALA A 13 -0.38 5.93 -23.56
CA ALA A 13 0.76 5.87 -22.66
C ALA A 13 0.88 4.40 -22.24
N ALA A 14 1.94 3.73 -22.65
CA ALA A 14 2.30 2.43 -22.11
C ALA A 14 2.27 2.56 -20.59
N PRO A 15 1.70 1.59 -19.84
CA PRO A 15 1.65 1.68 -18.40
C PRO A 15 3.09 1.87 -17.91
N ALA A 16 3.33 2.95 -17.16
CA ALA A 16 4.63 3.23 -16.59
C ALA A 16 5.05 1.99 -15.81
N ARG A 17 6.15 1.36 -16.23
CA ARG A 17 6.65 0.14 -15.61
C ARG A 17 6.95 0.44 -14.14
N ASN A 18 6.19 -0.17 -13.25
CA ASN A 18 6.42 -0.02 -11.82
C ASN A 18 7.81 -0.57 -11.47
N VAL A 19 8.63 0.26 -10.83
CA VAL A 19 9.93 -0.12 -10.33
C VAL A 19 9.78 -1.24 -9.29
N THR A 20 10.53 -2.31 -9.46
CA THR A 20 10.50 -3.48 -8.59
C THR A 20 11.70 -3.52 -7.64
N ILE A 21 11.63 -4.37 -6.62
CA ILE A 21 12.77 -4.61 -5.72
C ILE A 21 13.99 -5.17 -6.47
N LYS A 22 13.76 -5.90 -7.56
CA LYS A 22 14.82 -6.41 -8.44
C LYS A 22 15.54 -5.27 -9.18
N ASP A 23 14.80 -4.26 -9.59
CA ASP A 23 15.37 -3.09 -10.25
C ASP A 23 16.27 -2.32 -9.28
N LEU A 24 15.86 -2.16 -8.00
CA LEU A 24 16.70 -1.58 -6.96
C LEU A 24 17.95 -2.40 -6.69
N ALA A 25 17.83 -3.71 -6.62
CA ALA A 25 18.96 -4.63 -6.41
C ALA A 25 19.98 -4.50 -7.52
N SER A 26 19.54 -4.45 -8.78
CA SER A 26 20.40 -4.27 -9.95
C SER A 26 21.09 -2.91 -9.95
N GLU A 27 20.38 -1.85 -9.65
CA GLU A 27 20.90 -0.47 -9.61
C GLU A 27 22.00 -0.31 -8.55
N LEU A 28 21.82 -0.92 -7.38
CA LEU A 28 22.73 -0.76 -6.25
C LEU A 28 23.80 -1.85 -6.14
N GLY A 29 23.73 -2.89 -6.98
CA GLY A 29 24.63 -4.05 -6.90
C GLY A 29 24.49 -4.82 -5.58
N LEU A 30 23.29 -4.84 -4.99
CA LEU A 30 22.97 -5.51 -3.72
C LEU A 30 22.01 -6.68 -3.95
N SER A 31 21.99 -7.64 -3.02
CA SER A 31 21.02 -8.73 -3.08
C SER A 31 19.62 -8.22 -2.75
N ILE A 32 18.58 -8.89 -3.29
CA ILE A 32 17.18 -8.59 -2.98
C ILE A 32 16.92 -8.67 -1.48
N THR A 33 17.53 -9.64 -0.79
CA THR A 33 17.42 -9.79 0.67
C THR A 33 17.98 -8.58 1.40
N THR A 34 19.13 -8.05 1.00
CA THR A 34 19.72 -6.85 1.59
C THR A 34 18.84 -5.64 1.38
N ILE A 35 18.30 -5.45 0.18
CA ILE A 35 17.35 -4.37 -0.13
C ILE A 35 16.10 -4.46 0.75
N SER A 36 15.50 -5.65 0.82
CA SER A 36 14.32 -5.88 1.65
C SER A 36 14.56 -5.57 3.13
N ARG A 37 15.67 -6.04 3.67
CA ARG A 37 16.04 -5.77 5.07
C ARG A 37 16.33 -4.30 5.34
N ALA A 38 17.00 -3.62 4.42
CA ALA A 38 17.24 -2.19 4.52
C ALA A 38 15.94 -1.37 4.57
N LEU A 39 15.00 -1.69 3.67
CA LEU A 39 13.70 -1.00 3.61
C LEU A 39 12.80 -1.29 4.83
N ASN A 40 12.93 -2.48 5.43
CA ASN A 40 12.15 -2.88 6.60
C ASN A 40 12.83 -2.52 7.94
N GLY A 41 13.95 -1.83 7.92
CA GLY A 41 14.61 -1.32 9.13
C GLY A 41 15.30 -2.37 9.99
N TYR A 42 15.71 -3.52 9.41
CA TYR A 42 16.45 -4.53 10.16
C TYR A 42 17.79 -4.00 10.64
N ALA A 43 18.14 -4.32 11.90
CA ALA A 43 19.34 -3.82 12.56
C ALA A 43 20.66 -4.38 11.99
N ASP A 44 20.60 -5.50 11.29
CA ASP A 44 21.76 -6.15 10.65
C ASP A 44 22.22 -5.47 9.35
N VAL A 45 21.47 -4.50 8.88
CA VAL A 45 21.86 -3.65 7.74
C VAL A 45 22.48 -2.37 8.26
N GLY A 46 23.74 -2.11 7.88
CA GLY A 46 24.46 -0.91 8.26
C GLY A 46 23.73 0.37 7.79
N GLU A 47 23.83 1.43 8.59
CA GLU A 47 23.16 2.71 8.35
C GLU A 47 23.51 3.33 6.99
N LYS A 48 24.76 3.23 6.57
CA LYS A 48 25.21 3.71 5.26
C LYS A 48 24.51 2.99 4.11
N THR A 49 24.37 1.68 4.21
CA THR A 49 23.66 0.85 3.21
C THR A 49 22.17 1.17 3.20
N ARG A 50 21.58 1.33 4.38
CA ARG A 50 20.17 1.70 4.52
C ARG A 50 19.86 3.04 3.86
N LYS A 51 20.66 4.07 4.11
CA LYS A 51 20.51 5.38 3.47
C LYS A 51 20.59 5.29 1.95
N LYS A 52 21.55 4.55 1.41
CA LYS A 52 21.67 4.35 -0.04
C LYS A 52 20.42 3.69 -0.64
N VAL A 53 19.88 2.68 0.02
CA VAL A 53 18.71 1.96 -0.44
C VAL A 53 17.45 2.85 -0.39
N VAL A 54 17.23 3.55 0.70
CA VAL A 54 16.09 4.45 0.87
C VAL A 54 16.13 5.60 -0.14
N GLU A 55 17.30 6.17 -0.38
CA GLU A 55 17.47 7.24 -1.36
C GLU A 55 17.23 6.77 -2.79
N ALA A 56 17.77 5.61 -3.16
CA ALA A 56 17.53 5.01 -4.47
C ALA A 56 16.06 4.66 -4.68
N ALA A 57 15.40 4.11 -3.66
CA ALA A 57 13.97 3.81 -3.70
C ALA A 57 13.14 5.07 -3.96
N ARG A 58 13.44 6.16 -3.29
CA ARG A 58 12.78 7.46 -3.49
C ARG A 58 13.06 8.01 -4.89
N ARG A 59 14.29 8.00 -5.34
CA ARG A 59 14.71 8.52 -6.64
C ARG A 59 14.06 7.78 -7.80
N LEU A 60 13.97 6.46 -7.70
CA LEU A 60 13.40 5.60 -8.75
C LEU A 60 11.87 5.46 -8.65
N GLY A 61 11.26 6.03 -7.62
CA GLY A 61 9.80 5.92 -7.39
C GLY A 61 9.37 4.50 -6.99
N TYR A 62 10.25 3.75 -6.31
CA TYR A 62 9.89 2.44 -5.80
C TYR A 62 8.90 2.56 -4.64
N THR A 63 7.76 1.87 -4.77
CA THR A 63 6.80 1.72 -3.69
C THR A 63 6.74 0.25 -3.27
N PRO A 64 6.97 -0.06 -1.98
CA PRO A 64 6.87 -1.43 -1.49
C PRO A 64 5.50 -2.04 -1.81
N ASN A 65 5.50 -3.24 -2.38
CA ASN A 65 4.25 -3.97 -2.58
C ASN A 65 3.78 -4.55 -1.25
N ARG A 66 2.81 -3.89 -0.62
CA ARG A 66 2.24 -4.31 0.66
C ARG A 66 1.69 -5.73 0.63
N ASN A 67 1.12 -6.16 -0.49
CA ASN A 67 0.59 -7.53 -0.64
C ASN A 67 1.70 -8.57 -0.61
N ALA A 68 2.83 -8.30 -1.28
CA ALA A 68 4.00 -9.17 -1.22
C ALA A 68 4.60 -9.22 0.20
N GLN A 69 4.67 -8.08 0.90
CA GLN A 69 5.13 -8.03 2.29
C GLN A 69 4.21 -8.82 3.23
N ARG A 70 2.89 -8.73 3.06
CA ARG A 70 1.91 -9.50 3.83
C ARG A 70 2.12 -11.01 3.68
N LEU A 71 2.42 -11.48 2.47
CA LEU A 71 2.72 -12.90 2.20
C LEU A 71 3.98 -13.36 2.90
N VAL A 72 5.05 -12.56 2.86
CA VAL A 72 6.35 -12.90 3.47
C VAL A 72 6.28 -12.88 4.99
N THR A 73 5.64 -11.88 5.57
CA THR A 73 5.54 -11.71 7.03
C THR A 73 4.41 -12.54 7.66
N ARG A 74 3.52 -13.12 6.85
CA ARG A 74 2.29 -13.79 7.28
C ARG A 74 1.39 -12.90 8.16
N ARG A 75 1.50 -11.60 8.03
CA ARG A 75 0.68 -10.60 8.73
C ARG A 75 -0.15 -9.84 7.72
N SER A 76 -1.46 -9.88 7.90
CA SER A 76 -2.39 -9.17 7.02
C SER A 76 -2.30 -7.64 7.19
N HIS A 77 -1.89 -7.17 8.37
CA HIS A 77 -2.01 -5.77 8.77
C HIS A 77 -3.43 -5.22 8.53
N SER A 78 -4.42 -6.07 8.75
CA SER A 78 -5.83 -5.73 8.58
C SER A 78 -6.61 -6.17 9.83
N ILE A 79 -7.52 -5.33 10.24
CA ILE A 79 -8.46 -5.59 11.34
C ILE A 79 -9.85 -5.60 10.71
N ALA A 80 -10.61 -6.68 10.92
CA ALA A 80 -11.98 -6.73 10.48
C ALA A 80 -12.89 -6.18 11.59
N TRP A 81 -13.74 -5.23 11.23
CA TRP A 81 -14.87 -4.82 12.05
C TRP A 81 -16.11 -5.54 11.53
N VAL A 82 -16.57 -6.51 12.28
CA VAL A 82 -17.78 -7.28 11.94
C VAL A 82 -18.97 -6.64 12.63
N GLN A 83 -19.99 -6.29 11.87
CA GLN A 83 -21.20 -5.65 12.37
C GLN A 83 -22.42 -6.49 12.03
N ALA A 84 -23.36 -6.58 12.96
CA ALA A 84 -24.68 -7.11 12.65
C ALA A 84 -25.36 -6.19 11.62
N GLU A 85 -26.10 -6.78 10.70
CA GLU A 85 -26.87 -6.03 9.71
C GLU A 85 -27.92 -5.16 10.42
N ASP A 86 -27.69 -3.85 10.43
CA ASP A 86 -28.57 -2.86 11.01
C ASP A 86 -28.45 -1.57 10.19
N ASP A 87 -29.48 -1.26 9.46
CA ASP A 87 -29.50 -0.18 8.47
C ASP A 87 -29.32 1.23 9.08
N ASN A 88 -29.49 1.38 10.41
CA ASN A 88 -29.49 2.68 11.07
C ASN A 88 -28.17 3.07 11.74
N LYS A 89 -27.20 2.19 11.88
CA LYS A 89 -25.96 2.50 12.63
C LYS A 89 -25.07 3.54 11.97
N PHE A 90 -25.07 3.61 10.64
CA PHE A 90 -24.30 4.62 9.93
C PHE A 90 -24.87 6.04 10.08
N VAL A 91 -26.08 6.18 10.61
CA VAL A 91 -26.73 7.46 10.92
C VAL A 91 -26.51 7.87 12.38
N ASP A 92 -26.03 6.94 13.22
CA ASP A 92 -25.74 7.21 14.62
C ASP A 92 -24.42 8.02 14.74
N PRO A 93 -24.48 9.29 15.24
CA PRO A 93 -23.29 10.12 15.40
C PRO A 93 -22.21 9.48 16.29
N HIS A 94 -22.63 8.73 17.31
CA HIS A 94 -21.70 8.04 18.21
C HIS A 94 -20.92 6.94 17.48
N PHE A 95 -21.59 6.16 16.65
CA PHE A 95 -20.92 5.16 15.81
C PHE A 95 -19.88 5.80 14.87
N VAL A 96 -20.25 6.89 14.23
CA VAL A 96 -19.36 7.62 13.31
C VAL A 96 -18.14 8.17 14.04
N GLU A 97 -18.30 8.69 15.25
CA GLU A 97 -17.22 9.22 16.08
C GLU A 97 -16.26 8.12 16.53
N VAL A 98 -16.76 6.99 16.99
CA VAL A 98 -15.96 5.81 17.36
C VAL A 98 -15.18 5.29 16.15
N MET A 99 -15.84 5.16 15.01
CA MET A 99 -15.21 4.70 13.77
C MET A 99 -14.09 5.65 13.33
N ALA A 100 -14.30 6.96 13.42
CA ALA A 100 -13.28 7.96 13.11
C ALA A 100 -12.04 7.83 14.01
N GLY A 101 -12.24 7.54 15.29
CA GLY A 101 -11.15 7.27 16.23
C GLY A 101 -10.35 6.01 15.86
N ILE A 102 -11.04 4.93 15.56
CA ILE A 102 -10.43 3.66 15.16
C ILE A 102 -9.63 3.81 13.86
N LEU A 103 -10.21 4.47 12.86
CA LEU A 103 -9.53 4.70 11.58
C LEU A 103 -8.26 5.55 11.74
N ARG A 104 -8.29 6.53 12.64
CA ARG A 104 -7.12 7.37 12.94
C ARG A 104 -5.99 6.55 13.54
N GLU A 105 -6.30 5.73 14.54
CA GLU A 105 -5.32 4.87 15.21
C GLU A 105 -4.79 3.78 14.29
N ALA A 106 -5.66 3.10 13.56
CA ALA A 106 -5.27 2.10 12.58
C ALA A 106 -4.32 2.66 11.53
N ARG A 107 -4.60 3.87 11.03
CA ARG A 107 -3.72 4.55 10.06
C ARG A 107 -2.34 4.84 10.63
N GLN A 108 -2.24 5.31 11.87
CA GLN A 108 -0.96 5.57 12.55
C GLN A 108 -0.16 4.29 12.74
N SER A 109 -0.86 3.20 13.05
CA SER A 109 -0.27 1.88 13.26
C SER A 109 -0.08 1.06 11.97
N HIS A 110 -0.37 1.65 10.81
CA HIS A 110 -0.27 1.01 9.49
C HIS A 110 -1.16 -0.24 9.32
N TYR A 111 -2.34 -0.21 9.94
CA TYR A 111 -3.38 -1.22 9.75
C TYR A 111 -4.48 -0.71 8.82
N ASP A 112 -4.99 -1.62 7.99
CA ASP A 112 -6.21 -1.40 7.22
C ASP A 112 -7.43 -1.86 8.02
N ILE A 113 -8.53 -1.13 7.95
CA ILE A 113 -9.80 -1.56 8.54
C ILE A 113 -10.69 -2.10 7.44
N ILE A 114 -11.19 -3.31 7.64
CA ILE A 114 -12.15 -3.96 6.77
C ILE A 114 -13.49 -3.96 7.50
N LEU A 115 -14.48 -3.28 6.94
CA LEU A 115 -15.83 -3.29 7.46
C LEU A 115 -16.61 -4.40 6.76
N THR A 116 -17.20 -5.30 7.53
CA THR A 116 -18.03 -6.38 7.01
C THR A 116 -19.28 -6.54 7.86
N SER A 117 -20.36 -7.00 7.24
CA SER A 117 -21.58 -7.36 7.94
C SER A 117 -21.73 -8.87 7.97
N GLU A 118 -22.22 -9.39 9.06
CA GLU A 118 -22.59 -10.80 9.20
C GLU A 118 -24.08 -10.88 9.47
N THR A 119 -24.74 -11.67 8.66
CA THR A 119 -26.13 -12.03 8.89
C THR A 119 -26.13 -13.11 9.97
N PRO A 120 -26.81 -12.93 11.12
CA PRO A 120 -26.90 -14.01 12.10
C PRO A 120 -27.56 -15.21 11.45
N ASP A 121 -26.86 -16.34 11.46
CA ASP A 121 -27.46 -17.61 11.07
C ASP A 121 -28.73 -17.86 11.89
N ARG A 122 -29.84 -18.09 11.20
CA ARG A 122 -31.12 -18.43 11.80
C ARG A 122 -31.15 -19.87 12.29
#